data_50f7df887416474dd793a73b93119660
#
_entry.id   50f7df887416474dd793a73b93119660
#
_cell.length_a   1.000
_cell.length_b   1.000
_cell.length_c   1.000
_cell.angle_alpha   90.00
_cell.angle_beta   90.00
_cell.angle_gamma   90.00
#
_symmetry.space_group_name_H-M   'P 1'
#
loop_
_entity.id
_entity.type
_entity.pdbx_description
1 polymer ?
#
loop_
_entity_poly.entity_id
_entity_poly.type
_entity_poly.pdbx_seq_one_letter_code
_entity_poly.pdbx_strand_id
1 'polypeptide(L)'
;MRIGILLFCAALAMLAESAAGLKWAAPAGWTSKGSTQMRAATYETGDAECVVYFFGQGQGGTVEANLARWGGQFTINGQPAPAKTAKKTVHGLNVTTMDVTGTYVATGGMNMTAQPPKADNRMLAAIVEGPGGNIFIKYTGPLKTVTANAGKFDTLVNSFQKE
;
A
#
# COMPACT_ATOMS: atom_id res chain seq x y z
N MET A 1 20.27 -46.47 -19.89
CA MET A 1 20.76 -45.08 -19.72
C MET A 1 19.60 -44.28 -19.17
N ARG A 2 19.61 -43.97 -17.85
CA ARG A 2 18.53 -43.21 -17.17
C ARG A 2 18.97 -41.77 -17.08
N ILE A 3 18.31 -40.89 -17.84
CA ILE A 3 18.53 -39.47 -17.80
C ILE A 3 17.70 -38.91 -16.62
N GLY A 4 18.39 -38.57 -15.53
CA GLY A 4 17.77 -37.86 -14.39
C GLY A 4 17.55 -36.40 -14.75
N ILE A 5 16.30 -35.98 -14.83
CA ILE A 5 15.94 -34.56 -14.95
C ILE A 5 16.08 -33.95 -13.55
N LEU A 6 17.13 -33.17 -13.34
CA LEU A 6 17.26 -32.28 -12.19
C LEU A 6 16.28 -31.11 -12.37
N LEU A 7 15.16 -31.12 -11.63
CA LEU A 7 14.32 -29.97 -11.46
C LEU A 7 15.11 -28.93 -10.61
N PHE A 8 15.59 -27.90 -11.26
CA PHE A 8 16.17 -26.72 -10.60
C PHE A 8 15.01 -25.87 -10.10
N CYS A 9 14.62 -26.06 -8.84
CA CYS A 9 13.67 -25.18 -8.15
C CYS A 9 14.40 -23.87 -7.87
N ALA A 10 14.27 -22.89 -8.77
CA ALA A 10 14.73 -21.52 -8.51
C ALA A 10 13.83 -20.95 -7.42
N ALA A 11 14.29 -20.97 -6.16
CA ALA A 11 13.69 -20.21 -5.09
C ALA A 11 13.89 -18.72 -5.46
N LEU A 12 12.81 -18.05 -5.90
CA LEU A 12 12.81 -16.58 -5.94
C LEU A 12 13.01 -16.10 -4.49
N ALA A 13 14.19 -15.60 -4.20
CA ALA A 13 14.44 -14.88 -2.95
C ALA A 13 13.49 -13.67 -2.95
N MET A 14 12.43 -13.72 -2.14
CA MET A 14 11.63 -12.54 -1.84
C MET A 14 12.56 -11.59 -1.08
N LEU A 15 12.93 -10.48 -1.71
CA LEU A 15 13.67 -9.41 -1.04
C LEU A 15 12.76 -8.85 0.05
N ALA A 16 13.15 -9.08 1.30
CA ALA A 16 12.52 -8.44 2.44
C ALA A 16 12.95 -6.97 2.46
N GLU A 17 12.00 -6.08 2.50
CA GLU A 17 12.22 -4.65 2.69
C GLU A 17 11.93 -4.29 4.15
N SER A 18 12.58 -3.23 4.66
CA SER A 18 12.37 -2.82 6.06
C SER A 18 12.40 -1.32 6.25
N ALA A 19 11.65 -0.85 7.25
CA ALA A 19 11.67 0.49 7.79
C ALA A 19 11.01 0.51 9.18
N ALA A 20 11.37 1.45 10.02
CA ALA A 20 10.76 1.66 11.35
C ALA A 20 10.80 0.44 12.28
N GLY A 21 11.80 -0.45 12.14
CA GLY A 21 11.90 -1.70 12.90
C GLY A 21 10.88 -2.76 12.47
N LEU A 22 10.32 -2.60 11.28
CA LEU A 22 9.42 -3.54 10.63
C LEU A 22 10.03 -4.03 9.32
N LYS A 23 9.75 -5.27 8.97
CA LYS A 23 10.05 -5.86 7.66
C LYS A 23 8.78 -6.40 7.01
N TRP A 24 8.79 -6.46 5.68
CA TRP A 24 7.71 -7.00 4.88
C TRP A 24 8.24 -7.63 3.59
N ALA A 25 7.40 -8.36 2.89
CA ALA A 25 7.73 -8.98 1.61
C ALA A 25 6.90 -8.37 0.48
N ALA A 26 7.57 -8.02 -0.62
CA ALA A 26 6.89 -7.58 -1.83
C ALA A 26 6.02 -8.72 -2.40
N PRO A 27 4.77 -8.47 -2.81
CA PRO A 27 3.94 -9.47 -3.45
C PRO A 27 4.55 -9.96 -4.77
N ALA A 28 4.42 -11.26 -5.04
CA ALA A 28 4.89 -11.83 -6.29
C ALA A 28 4.20 -11.17 -7.51
N GLY A 29 5.00 -10.83 -8.53
CA GLY A 29 4.54 -10.21 -9.76
C GLY A 29 4.33 -8.69 -9.67
N TRP A 30 4.57 -8.07 -8.53
CA TRP A 30 4.65 -6.61 -8.41
C TRP A 30 6.06 -6.14 -8.75
N THR A 31 6.16 -5.04 -9.50
CA THR A 31 7.47 -4.48 -9.90
C THR A 31 7.93 -3.47 -8.88
N SER A 32 9.04 -3.75 -8.18
CA SER A 32 9.66 -2.79 -7.27
C SER A 32 10.32 -1.67 -8.05
N LYS A 33 10.08 -0.43 -7.61
CA LYS A 33 10.70 0.81 -8.15
C LYS A 33 11.72 1.39 -7.17
N GLY A 34 11.99 0.67 -6.08
CA GLY A 34 12.93 1.10 -5.05
C GLY A 34 12.33 2.08 -4.05
N SER A 35 13.21 2.73 -3.31
CA SER A 35 12.90 3.67 -2.24
C SER A 35 13.37 5.09 -2.55
N THR A 36 12.74 6.07 -1.91
CA THR A 36 13.17 7.49 -1.89
C THR A 36 13.08 8.00 -0.45
N GLN A 37 13.37 9.29 -0.23
CA GLN A 37 13.47 9.85 1.12
C GLN A 37 12.27 9.57 2.06
N MET A 38 11.03 9.58 1.55
CA MET A 38 9.80 9.33 2.35
C MET A 38 9.05 8.06 1.91
N ARG A 39 9.44 7.48 0.78
CA ARG A 39 8.89 6.24 0.26
C ARG A 39 9.84 5.10 0.60
N ALA A 40 9.53 4.32 1.62
CA ALA A 40 10.32 3.15 2.00
C ALA A 40 10.30 2.08 0.91
N ALA A 41 9.19 1.98 0.17
CA ALA A 41 9.08 1.15 -1.03
C ALA A 41 8.03 1.72 -2.00
N THR A 42 8.19 1.42 -3.28
CA THR A 42 7.19 1.68 -4.32
C THR A 42 7.07 0.47 -5.23
N TYR A 43 5.85 0.03 -5.48
CA TYR A 43 5.54 -1.08 -6.39
C TYR A 43 4.55 -0.63 -7.46
N GLU A 44 4.74 -1.12 -8.67
CA GLU A 44 3.81 -0.93 -9.79
C GLU A 44 3.13 -2.24 -10.19
N THR A 45 1.86 -2.14 -10.54
CA THR A 45 1.05 -3.23 -11.05
C THR A 45 0.23 -2.74 -12.24
N GLY A 46 0.86 -2.73 -13.42
CA GLY A 46 0.25 -2.13 -14.61
C GLY A 46 0.09 -0.61 -14.44
N ASP A 47 -1.16 -0.15 -14.33
CA ASP A 47 -1.55 1.26 -14.20
C ASP A 47 -1.90 1.68 -12.77
N ALA A 48 -1.57 0.84 -11.78
CA ALA A 48 -1.75 1.13 -10.35
C ALA A 48 -0.41 1.14 -9.61
N GLU A 49 -0.31 1.96 -8.57
CA GLU A 49 0.88 2.13 -7.74
C GLU A 49 0.57 1.82 -6.27
N CYS A 50 1.43 1.03 -5.63
CA CYS A 50 1.43 0.82 -4.19
C CYS A 50 2.67 1.46 -3.58
N VAL A 51 2.48 2.37 -2.64
CA VAL A 51 3.57 3.06 -1.95
C VAL A 51 3.52 2.75 -0.46
N VAL A 52 4.67 2.39 0.08
CA VAL A 52 4.92 2.24 1.52
C VAL A 52 5.68 3.47 1.98
N TYR A 53 5.05 4.29 2.82
CA TYR A 53 5.64 5.51 3.35
C TYR A 53 6.11 5.33 4.79
N PHE A 54 7.25 5.92 5.08
CA PHE A 54 7.73 6.17 6.44
C PHE A 54 8.26 7.60 6.54
N PHE A 55 7.66 8.40 7.39
CA PHE A 55 7.98 9.83 7.54
C PHE A 55 8.92 10.11 8.71
N GLY A 56 9.31 9.09 9.47
CA GLY A 56 10.07 9.19 10.71
C GLY A 56 9.21 8.91 11.95
N GLN A 57 9.88 8.62 13.05
CA GLN A 57 9.21 8.34 14.32
C GLN A 57 8.39 9.55 14.78
N GLY A 58 7.11 9.30 15.11
CA GLY A 58 6.16 10.35 15.53
C GLY A 58 5.74 11.32 14.43
N GLN A 59 6.14 11.06 13.17
CA GLN A 59 5.76 11.86 12.02
C GLN A 59 4.65 11.19 11.19
N GLY A 60 4.08 11.94 10.24
CA GLY A 60 3.05 11.43 9.32
C GLY A 60 1.61 11.58 9.81
N GLY A 61 1.41 12.06 11.04
CA GLY A 61 0.09 12.30 11.62
C GLY A 61 -0.56 11.06 12.22
N THR A 62 -1.76 11.24 12.78
CA THR A 62 -2.52 10.16 13.42
C THR A 62 -3.19 9.23 12.40
N VAL A 63 -3.59 8.05 12.84
CA VAL A 63 -4.37 7.10 12.03
C VAL A 63 -5.64 7.76 11.52
N GLU A 64 -6.42 8.39 12.40
CA GLU A 64 -7.70 9.03 12.08
C GLU A 64 -7.54 10.17 11.07
N ALA A 65 -6.53 11.04 11.25
CA ALA A 65 -6.27 12.16 10.34
C ALA A 65 -5.91 11.68 8.93
N ASN A 66 -5.14 10.60 8.82
CA ASN A 66 -4.80 10.01 7.53
C ASN A 66 -6.00 9.37 6.84
N LEU A 67 -6.81 8.61 7.57
CA LEU A 67 -8.02 8.00 7.02
C LEU A 67 -9.00 9.07 6.52
N ALA A 68 -9.23 10.15 7.29
CA ALA A 68 -10.09 11.26 6.89
C ALA A 68 -9.57 11.93 5.62
N ARG A 69 -8.27 12.24 5.56
CA ARG A 69 -7.63 12.86 4.40
C ARG A 69 -7.72 11.98 3.15
N TRP A 70 -7.45 10.69 3.28
CA TRP A 70 -7.46 9.77 2.14
C TRP A 70 -8.87 9.50 1.63
N GLY A 71 -9.82 9.30 2.54
CA GLY A 71 -11.24 9.16 2.17
C GLY A 71 -11.77 10.39 1.47
N GLY A 72 -11.39 11.59 1.92
CA GLY A 72 -11.77 12.87 1.30
C GLY A 72 -11.22 13.08 -0.12
N GLN A 73 -10.30 12.23 -0.59
CA GLN A 73 -9.80 12.26 -1.97
C GLN A 73 -10.73 11.55 -2.97
N PHE A 74 -11.80 10.91 -2.50
CA PHE A 74 -12.73 10.16 -3.37
C PHE A 74 -14.14 10.73 -3.31
N THR A 75 -14.76 10.87 -4.48
CA THR A 75 -16.14 11.32 -4.61
C THR A 75 -16.97 10.39 -5.48
N ILE A 76 -18.28 10.34 -5.21
CA ILE A 76 -19.29 9.73 -6.07
C ILE A 76 -20.35 10.80 -6.36
N ASN A 77 -20.58 11.13 -7.60
CA ASN A 77 -21.51 12.20 -8.02
C ASN A 77 -21.25 13.55 -7.29
N GLY A 78 -19.96 13.87 -7.08
CA GLY A 78 -19.54 15.10 -6.42
C GLY A 78 -19.68 15.12 -4.89
N GLN A 79 -20.18 14.04 -4.29
CA GLN A 79 -20.28 13.87 -2.83
C GLN A 79 -19.15 12.98 -2.31
N PRO A 80 -18.73 13.11 -1.04
CA PRO A 80 -17.74 12.22 -0.45
C PRO A 80 -18.10 10.75 -0.64
N ALA A 81 -17.16 9.95 -1.13
CA ALA A 81 -17.37 8.51 -1.29
C ALA A 81 -17.36 7.80 0.06
N PRO A 82 -18.26 6.82 0.32
CA PRO A 82 -18.22 6.03 1.54
C PRO A 82 -16.96 5.16 1.57
N ALA A 83 -16.13 5.33 2.59
CA ALA A 83 -14.95 4.51 2.84
C ALA A 83 -15.25 3.43 3.87
N LYS A 84 -14.77 2.21 3.61
CA LYS A 84 -14.84 1.10 4.57
C LYS A 84 -13.52 1.04 5.34
N THR A 85 -13.58 1.06 6.66
CA THR A 85 -12.40 0.92 7.52
C THR A 85 -12.53 -0.30 8.41
N ALA A 86 -11.40 -0.94 8.72
CA ALA A 86 -11.35 -2.07 9.64
C ALA A 86 -10.04 -2.04 10.45
N LYS A 87 -10.09 -2.62 11.65
CA LYS A 87 -8.90 -2.83 12.49
C LYS A 87 -8.62 -4.32 12.59
N LYS A 88 -7.36 -4.69 12.53
CA LYS A 88 -6.91 -6.07 12.71
C LYS A 88 -5.54 -6.10 13.39
N THR A 89 -5.12 -7.27 13.86
CA THR A 89 -3.78 -7.50 14.39
C THR A 89 -3.02 -8.41 13.43
N VAL A 90 -1.80 -8.03 13.08
CA VAL A 90 -0.89 -8.80 12.19
C VAL A 90 0.42 -9.00 12.94
N HIS A 91 0.79 -10.23 13.26
CA HIS A 91 2.02 -10.56 14.02
C HIS A 91 2.22 -9.68 15.28
N GLY A 92 1.12 -9.39 15.98
CA GLY A 92 1.13 -8.53 17.17
C GLY A 92 1.19 -7.03 16.90
N LEU A 93 1.10 -6.59 15.64
CA LEU A 93 1.03 -5.19 15.23
C LEU A 93 -0.43 -4.76 15.05
N ASN A 94 -0.79 -3.57 15.51
CA ASN A 94 -2.08 -2.97 15.18
C ASN A 94 -2.07 -2.49 13.74
N VAL A 95 -3.07 -2.87 12.98
CA VAL A 95 -3.24 -2.47 11.59
C VAL A 95 -4.64 -1.92 11.39
N THR A 96 -4.73 -0.72 10.82
CA THR A 96 -5.99 -0.14 10.37
C THR A 96 -6.00 -0.10 8.85
N THR A 97 -7.05 -0.63 8.23
CA THR A 97 -7.21 -0.67 6.76
C THR A 97 -8.34 0.23 6.30
N MET A 98 -8.24 0.69 5.05
CA MET A 98 -9.28 1.45 4.36
C MET A 98 -9.45 0.93 2.94
N ASP A 99 -10.70 0.92 2.48
CA ASP A 99 -11.10 0.61 1.11
C ASP A 99 -12.10 1.67 0.65
N VAL A 100 -11.78 2.38 -0.43
CA VAL A 100 -12.65 3.43 -0.99
C VAL A 100 -12.59 3.39 -2.50
N THR A 101 -13.74 3.61 -3.12
CA THR A 101 -13.93 3.59 -4.59
C THR A 101 -14.67 4.85 -5.01
N GLY A 102 -14.31 5.41 -6.14
CA GLY A 102 -14.98 6.58 -6.71
C GLY A 102 -14.09 7.33 -7.69
N THR A 103 -14.43 8.59 -7.92
CA THR A 103 -13.58 9.53 -8.65
C THR A 103 -12.48 10.01 -7.71
N TYR A 104 -11.24 9.70 -8.03
CA TYR A 104 -10.07 10.11 -7.26
C TYR A 104 -9.64 11.52 -7.64
N VAL A 105 -9.49 12.38 -6.64
CA VAL A 105 -8.94 13.73 -6.77
C VAL A 105 -7.69 13.82 -5.91
N ALA A 106 -6.53 13.80 -6.55
CA ALA A 106 -5.28 14.01 -5.84
C ALA A 106 -5.24 15.45 -5.29
N THR A 107 -5.28 15.59 -3.98
CA THR A 107 -5.02 16.88 -3.34
C THR A 107 -3.53 17.15 -3.44
N GLY A 108 -3.15 18.12 -4.30
CA GLY A 108 -1.75 18.55 -4.41
C GLY A 108 -1.28 19.11 -3.07
N GLY A 109 -0.08 18.69 -2.62
CA GLY A 109 0.65 19.44 -1.61
C GLY A 109 1.06 20.82 -2.14
N MET A 110 1.59 21.70 -1.29
CA MET A 110 1.87 23.11 -1.60
C MET A 110 2.69 23.36 -2.89
N ASN A 111 3.32 22.35 -3.47
CA ASN A 111 4.17 22.43 -4.67
C ASN A 111 3.77 21.44 -5.78
N MET A 112 2.61 20.81 -5.72
CA MET A 112 2.17 19.86 -6.74
C MET A 112 1.05 20.48 -7.57
N THR A 113 1.20 20.46 -8.89
CA THR A 113 0.12 20.77 -9.83
C THR A 113 -1.06 19.82 -9.58
N ALA A 114 -2.26 20.38 -9.41
CA ALA A 114 -3.47 19.59 -9.28
C ALA A 114 -3.61 18.65 -10.48
N GLN A 115 -3.73 17.35 -10.22
CA GLN A 115 -3.98 16.36 -11.25
C GLN A 115 -5.47 16.34 -11.59
N PRO A 116 -5.84 16.12 -12.88
CA PRO A 116 -7.25 15.98 -13.23
C PRO A 116 -7.89 14.81 -12.46
N PRO A 117 -9.19 14.94 -12.11
CA PRO A 117 -9.92 13.85 -11.46
C PRO A 117 -9.87 12.57 -12.30
N LYS A 118 -9.71 11.43 -11.62
CA LYS A 118 -9.66 10.09 -12.24
C LYS A 118 -10.90 9.31 -11.82
N ALA A 119 -11.84 9.13 -12.74
CA ALA A 119 -13.03 8.31 -12.52
C ALA A 119 -12.65 6.83 -12.35
N ASP A 120 -13.56 6.04 -11.77
CA ASP A 120 -13.43 4.59 -11.62
C ASP A 120 -12.10 4.15 -10.99
N ASN A 121 -11.71 4.84 -9.92
CA ASN A 121 -10.52 4.51 -9.16
C ASN A 121 -10.88 3.84 -7.83
N ARG A 122 -9.93 3.10 -7.29
CA ARG A 122 -10.00 2.47 -5.97
C ARG A 122 -8.69 2.70 -5.23
N MET A 123 -8.79 2.89 -3.92
CA MET A 123 -7.65 2.87 -3.03
C MET A 123 -7.89 1.83 -1.95
N LEU A 124 -6.92 0.93 -1.82
CA LEU A 124 -6.71 0.12 -0.63
C LEU A 124 -5.58 0.74 0.16
N ALA A 125 -5.80 0.99 1.44
CA ALA A 125 -4.78 1.58 2.30
C ALA A 125 -4.67 0.82 3.61
N ALA A 126 -3.50 0.90 4.23
CA ALA A 126 -3.26 0.36 5.55
C ALA A 126 -2.31 1.27 6.33
N ILE A 127 -2.48 1.31 7.64
CA ILE A 127 -1.54 1.93 8.57
C ILE A 127 -1.12 0.84 9.54
N VAL A 128 0.17 0.56 9.59
CA VAL A 128 0.79 -0.42 10.49
C VAL A 128 1.51 0.34 11.60
N GLU A 129 1.07 0.16 12.84
CA GLU A 129 1.67 0.82 14.00
C GLU A 129 2.87 -0.01 14.48
N GLY A 130 4.06 0.44 14.15
CA GLY A 130 5.32 -0.23 14.45
C GLY A 130 6.07 0.39 15.62
N PRO A 131 7.10 -0.32 16.13
CA PRO A 131 7.91 0.15 17.26
C PRO A 131 8.71 1.43 16.94
N GLY A 132 9.13 1.62 15.71
CA GLY A 132 9.86 2.81 15.24
C GLY A 132 8.96 3.90 14.65
N GLY A 133 7.64 3.72 14.68
CA GLY A 133 6.65 4.64 14.12
C GLY A 133 5.68 3.98 13.15
N ASN A 134 4.73 4.77 12.65
CA ASN A 134 3.71 4.27 11.74
C ASN A 134 4.24 4.12 10.31
N ILE A 135 3.92 3.00 9.68
CA ILE A 135 4.06 2.78 8.24
C ILE A 135 2.70 3.02 7.59
N PHE A 136 2.70 3.81 6.53
CA PHE A 136 1.50 4.18 5.77
C PHE A 136 1.56 3.57 4.39
N ILE A 137 0.57 2.76 4.02
CA ILE A 137 0.54 2.02 2.75
C ILE A 137 -0.66 2.48 1.95
N LYS A 138 -0.44 2.88 0.69
CA LYS A 138 -1.50 3.27 -0.24
C LYS A 138 -1.32 2.52 -1.55
N TYR A 139 -2.33 1.77 -1.95
CA TYR A 139 -2.43 1.13 -3.26
C TYR A 139 -3.57 1.76 -4.02
N THR A 140 -3.26 2.56 -5.04
CA THR A 140 -4.21 3.42 -5.74
C THR A 140 -4.09 3.23 -7.25
N GLY A 141 -5.21 3.18 -7.94
CA GLY A 141 -5.27 3.07 -9.40
C GLY A 141 -6.68 2.77 -9.90
N PRO A 142 -6.81 2.41 -11.17
CA PRO A 142 -8.09 2.02 -11.77
C PRO A 142 -8.75 0.89 -10.97
N LEU A 143 -10.06 1.01 -10.77
CA LEU A 143 -10.87 0.06 -10.00
C LEU A 143 -10.61 -1.39 -10.42
N LYS A 144 -10.55 -1.64 -11.72
CA LYS A 144 -10.31 -3.00 -12.26
C LYS A 144 -8.96 -3.56 -11.82
N THR A 145 -7.89 -2.78 -11.95
CA THR A 145 -6.52 -3.20 -11.61
C THR A 145 -6.35 -3.42 -10.12
N VAL A 146 -6.81 -2.47 -9.29
CA VAL A 146 -6.73 -2.59 -7.84
C VAL A 146 -7.56 -3.76 -7.34
N THR A 147 -8.75 -3.98 -7.91
CA THR A 147 -9.62 -5.11 -7.54
C THR A 147 -8.97 -6.46 -7.87
N ALA A 148 -8.37 -6.58 -9.05
CA ALA A 148 -7.67 -7.82 -9.45
C ALA A 148 -6.46 -8.15 -8.56
N ASN A 149 -5.86 -7.15 -7.91
CA ASN A 149 -4.69 -7.29 -7.05
C ASN A 149 -5.01 -7.14 -5.55
N ALA A 150 -6.28 -7.05 -5.15
CA ALA A 150 -6.65 -6.85 -3.75
C ALA A 150 -6.10 -7.93 -2.82
N GLY A 151 -6.11 -9.20 -3.23
CA GLY A 151 -5.53 -10.31 -2.47
C GLY A 151 -4.01 -10.19 -2.29
N LYS A 152 -3.30 -9.63 -3.28
CA LYS A 152 -1.86 -9.35 -3.16
C LYS A 152 -1.57 -8.19 -2.20
N PHE A 153 -2.42 -7.17 -2.20
CA PHE A 153 -2.35 -6.11 -1.19
C PHE A 153 -2.54 -6.66 0.23
N ASP A 154 -3.51 -7.56 0.43
CA ASP A 154 -3.71 -8.23 1.71
C ASP A 154 -2.47 -9.07 2.10
N THR A 155 -1.87 -9.78 1.14
CA THR A 155 -0.62 -10.53 1.36
C THR A 155 0.51 -9.60 1.81
N LEU A 156 0.68 -8.43 1.16
CA LEU A 156 1.66 -7.43 1.56
C LEU A 156 1.43 -6.99 3.01
N VAL A 157 0.21 -6.56 3.33
CA VAL A 157 -0.12 -6.07 4.68
C VAL A 157 0.07 -7.16 5.74
N ASN A 158 -0.31 -8.40 5.44
CA ASN A 158 -0.16 -9.53 6.36
C ASN A 158 1.30 -10.02 6.50
N SER A 159 2.21 -9.57 5.65
CA SER A 159 3.64 -9.91 5.75
C SER A 159 4.41 -9.03 6.75
N PHE A 160 3.83 -7.92 7.19
CA PHE A 160 4.49 -7.03 8.14
C PHE A 160 4.75 -7.72 9.47
N GLN A 161 5.98 -7.63 9.96
CA GLN A 161 6.41 -8.17 11.24
C GLN A 161 7.58 -7.36 11.80
N LYS A 162 7.83 -7.46 13.08
CA LYS A 162 9.02 -6.86 13.72
C LYS A 162 10.29 -7.51 13.17
N GLU A 163 11.34 -6.72 13.02
CA GLU A 163 12.70 -7.21 12.73
C GLU A 163 13.27 -8.05 13.83
#